data_21bcd11c4be21c63ea7513721ea009c2
#
_entry.id   21bcd11c4be21c63ea7513721ea009c2
#
_cell.length_a   1.000
_cell.length_b   1.000
_cell.length_c   1.000
_cell.angle_alpha   90.00
_cell.angle_beta   90.00
_cell.angle_gamma   90.00
#
_symmetry.space_group_name_H-M   'P 1'
#
loop_
_entity.id
_entity.type
_entity.pdbx_description
1 polymer ?
#
loop_
_entity_poly.entity_id
_entity_poly.type
_entity_poly.pdbx_seq_one_letter_code
_entity_poly.pdbx_strand_id
1 'polypeptide(L)'
;MYSNIYLYAEGATITKTSPRKEILLRLGDTQKSAGGYEGYRNITIDGGTWDSNYECVEDKGGPGGFVGFRIGHATNVTVKNVTFLNNLKSHFLELAGVKNAEITGCTFRGYWKEFTGGGQECIQLDACMPRIFPGYLPYDGSVCENIVIKDNTFEDVFAGIGSHSMMFDKPYKNITISNNRFNNLKKRAIWCLNYQDTVVTVNTM
;
A
#
# COMPACT_ATOMS: atom_id res chain seq x y z
N MET A 1 -12.21 6.86 5.76
CA MET A 1 -11.55 8.00 6.46
C MET A 1 -11.62 9.24 5.59
N TYR A 2 -11.47 10.41 6.18
CA TYR A 2 -11.46 11.72 5.51
C TYR A 2 -10.21 12.50 5.92
N SER A 3 -10.17 13.82 5.71
CA SER A 3 -9.02 14.66 6.09
C SER A 3 -8.94 14.94 7.59
N ASN A 4 -7.73 15.30 8.05
CA ASN A 4 -7.42 15.70 9.44
C ASN A 4 -7.74 14.58 10.44
N ILE A 5 -7.29 13.36 10.15
CA ILE A 5 -7.53 12.18 11.00
C ILE A 5 -6.21 11.67 11.57
N TYR A 6 -6.23 11.43 12.86
CA TYR A 6 -5.23 10.64 13.56
C TYR A 6 -5.93 9.36 14.09
N LEU A 7 -5.67 8.23 13.44
CA LEU A 7 -6.17 6.93 13.85
C LEU A 7 -5.08 6.25 14.69
N TYR A 8 -5.27 6.20 15.98
CA TYR A 8 -4.38 5.52 16.93
C TYR A 8 -4.96 4.17 17.31
N ALA A 9 -4.22 3.10 17.01
CA ALA A 9 -4.68 1.73 17.18
C ALA A 9 -3.65 0.84 17.92
N GLU A 10 -2.71 1.42 18.68
CA GLU A 10 -1.75 0.66 19.46
C GLU A 10 -2.44 -0.35 20.38
N GLY A 11 -1.93 -1.58 20.42
CA GLY A 11 -2.51 -2.68 21.20
C GLY A 11 -3.80 -3.27 20.63
N ALA A 12 -4.40 -2.66 19.60
CA ALA A 12 -5.60 -3.21 18.96
C ALA A 12 -5.25 -4.25 17.90
N THR A 13 -6.10 -5.26 17.75
CA THR A 13 -6.08 -6.19 16.62
C THR A 13 -7.39 -6.07 15.84
N ILE A 14 -7.26 -5.75 14.56
CA ILE A 14 -8.36 -5.61 13.62
C ILE A 14 -8.27 -6.76 12.63
N THR A 15 -9.17 -7.74 12.76
CA THR A 15 -9.16 -8.94 11.92
C THR A 15 -10.36 -8.93 10.97
N LYS A 16 -10.08 -9.18 9.69
CA LYS A 16 -11.13 -9.38 8.69
C LYS A 16 -11.90 -10.68 8.99
N THR A 17 -13.22 -10.58 8.99
CA THR A 17 -14.12 -11.74 9.21
C THR A 17 -15.05 -12.01 8.02
N SER A 18 -15.15 -11.07 7.08
CA SER A 18 -15.98 -11.23 5.89
C SER A 18 -15.40 -12.29 4.94
N PRO A 19 -16.21 -13.22 4.41
CA PRO A 19 -15.77 -14.19 3.41
C PRO A 19 -15.48 -13.58 2.04
N ARG A 20 -15.81 -12.32 1.84
CA ARG A 20 -15.61 -11.59 0.59
C ARG A 20 -14.25 -10.91 0.51
N LYS A 21 -13.79 -10.61 -0.70
CA LYS A 21 -12.56 -9.86 -0.95
C LYS A 21 -12.81 -8.36 -0.84
N GLU A 22 -12.70 -7.82 0.37
CA GLU A 22 -13.01 -6.43 0.72
C GLU A 22 -11.78 -5.73 1.31
N ILE A 23 -11.69 -4.42 1.09
CA ILE A 23 -10.62 -3.56 1.63
C ILE A 23 -10.84 -3.38 3.13
N LEU A 24 -9.79 -3.55 3.95
CA LEU A 24 -9.86 -3.34 5.40
C LEU A 24 -10.06 -1.88 5.77
N LEU A 25 -9.27 -0.99 5.15
CA LEU A 25 -9.33 0.43 5.44
C LEU A 25 -9.26 1.23 4.14
N ARG A 26 -10.29 2.02 3.89
CA ARG A 26 -10.40 2.87 2.72
C ARG A 26 -10.43 4.35 3.13
N LEU A 27 -9.69 5.16 2.38
CA LEU A 27 -9.76 6.60 2.49
C LEU A 27 -10.98 7.13 1.73
N GLY A 28 -11.83 7.86 2.44
CA GLY A 28 -12.87 8.72 1.89
C GLY A 28 -13.93 8.10 0.98
N ASP A 29 -14.63 8.98 0.30
CA ASP A 29 -15.61 8.66 -0.73
C ASP A 29 -14.92 8.65 -2.10
N THR A 30 -14.90 7.49 -2.73
CA THR A 30 -14.21 7.29 -4.00
C THR A 30 -14.90 7.94 -5.20
N GLN A 31 -16.13 8.40 -5.04
CA GLN A 31 -16.93 9.03 -6.09
C GLN A 31 -16.80 10.56 -6.12
N LYS A 32 -16.20 11.16 -5.09
CA LYS A 32 -16.18 12.62 -4.88
C LYS A 32 -14.80 13.17 -4.53
N SER A 33 -13.75 12.58 -5.06
CA SER A 33 -12.40 13.13 -4.86
C SER A 33 -12.19 14.38 -5.72
N ALA A 34 -11.43 15.33 -5.20
CA ALA A 34 -11.01 16.52 -5.96
C ALA A 34 -9.96 16.22 -7.05
N GLY A 35 -9.40 15.02 -7.05
CA GLY A 35 -8.31 14.65 -7.96
C GLY A 35 -6.95 15.21 -7.52
N GLY A 36 -5.91 14.91 -8.29
CA GLY A 36 -4.54 15.29 -7.96
C GLY A 36 -4.17 14.83 -6.54
N TYR A 37 -3.67 15.78 -5.77
CA TYR A 37 -3.32 15.59 -4.35
C TYR A 37 -4.28 16.34 -3.39
N GLU A 38 -5.40 16.84 -3.91
CA GLU A 38 -6.29 17.75 -3.20
C GLU A 38 -7.52 17.07 -2.59
N GLY A 39 -7.69 15.76 -2.84
CA GLY A 39 -8.86 15.02 -2.37
C GLY A 39 -8.91 14.89 -0.84
N TYR A 40 -7.80 14.50 -0.23
CA TYR A 40 -7.71 14.28 1.22
C TYR A 40 -6.35 14.71 1.76
N ARG A 41 -6.26 15.03 3.06
CA ARG A 41 -5.00 15.51 3.65
C ARG A 41 -4.90 15.27 5.15
N ASN A 42 -3.65 15.30 5.63
CA ASN A 42 -3.31 15.21 7.05
C ASN A 42 -3.91 13.95 7.70
N ILE A 43 -3.45 12.80 7.24
CA ILE A 43 -3.93 11.51 7.68
C ILE A 43 -2.78 10.78 8.35
N THR A 44 -2.96 10.40 9.60
CA THR A 44 -2.03 9.54 10.31
C THR A 44 -2.72 8.27 10.77
N ILE A 45 -2.10 7.13 10.46
CA ILE A 45 -2.47 5.81 10.97
C ILE A 45 -1.30 5.32 11.80
N ASP A 46 -1.50 5.10 13.09
CA ASP A 46 -0.46 4.77 14.05
C ASP A 46 -0.81 3.51 14.85
N GLY A 47 -0.02 2.48 14.66
CA GLY A 47 -0.13 1.23 15.40
C GLY A 47 -1.24 0.29 14.97
N GLY A 48 -1.41 -0.73 15.78
CA GLY A 48 -2.37 -1.82 15.59
C GLY A 48 -1.86 -2.96 14.71
N THR A 49 -2.47 -4.12 14.94
CA THR A 49 -2.32 -5.30 14.08
C THR A 49 -3.54 -5.39 13.17
N TRP A 50 -3.30 -5.37 11.87
CA TRP A 50 -4.34 -5.40 10.85
C TRP A 50 -4.22 -6.69 10.05
N ASP A 51 -5.04 -7.65 10.42
CA ASP A 51 -5.03 -8.99 9.84
C ASP A 51 -6.02 -9.10 8.68
N SER A 52 -5.48 -9.19 7.50
CA SER A 52 -6.25 -9.44 6.27
C SER A 52 -6.91 -10.83 6.27
N ASN A 53 -6.45 -11.74 7.13
CA ASN A 53 -7.06 -13.04 7.41
C ASN A 53 -7.61 -13.73 6.15
N TYR A 54 -6.74 -14.02 5.19
CA TYR A 54 -7.16 -14.67 3.94
C TYR A 54 -7.87 -16.02 4.19
N GLU A 55 -7.70 -16.62 5.37
CA GLU A 55 -8.33 -17.90 5.69
C GLU A 55 -9.87 -17.80 5.75
N CYS A 56 -10.43 -16.65 6.12
CA CYS A 56 -11.87 -16.45 6.11
C CYS A 56 -12.48 -16.30 4.71
N VAL A 57 -11.66 -16.17 3.66
CA VAL A 57 -12.15 -15.98 2.27
C VAL A 57 -12.52 -17.35 1.67
N GLU A 58 -13.76 -17.49 1.22
CA GLU A 58 -14.27 -18.74 0.64
C GLU A 58 -13.61 -19.05 -0.71
N ASP A 59 -13.52 -18.07 -1.62
CA ASP A 59 -12.95 -18.22 -2.95
C ASP A 59 -11.55 -17.60 -3.03
N LYS A 60 -10.56 -18.21 -2.38
CA LYS A 60 -9.16 -17.77 -2.43
C LYS A 60 -8.58 -17.84 -3.84
N GLY A 61 -8.93 -18.88 -4.59
CA GLY A 61 -8.42 -19.16 -5.93
C GLY A 61 -8.97 -18.25 -7.03
N GLY A 62 -10.20 -17.79 -6.90
CA GLY A 62 -10.92 -16.98 -7.87
C GLY A 62 -10.30 -15.61 -8.16
N PRO A 63 -10.86 -14.84 -9.09
CA PRO A 63 -10.27 -13.59 -9.54
C PRO A 63 -10.16 -12.53 -8.44
N GLY A 64 -9.14 -11.67 -8.57
CA GLY A 64 -8.87 -10.57 -7.65
C GLY A 64 -8.29 -11.01 -6.29
N GLY A 65 -7.81 -10.03 -5.56
CA GLY A 65 -7.38 -10.09 -4.19
C GLY A 65 -8.10 -9.01 -3.39
N PHE A 66 -7.61 -8.68 -2.21
CA PHE A 66 -8.06 -7.49 -1.51
C PHE A 66 -6.88 -6.73 -0.92
N VAL A 67 -7.02 -5.43 -0.83
CA VAL A 67 -6.01 -4.52 -0.31
C VAL A 67 -6.26 -4.29 1.19
N GLY A 68 -5.21 -4.28 1.99
CA GLY A 68 -5.31 -3.89 3.39
C GLY A 68 -5.76 -2.44 3.52
N PHE A 69 -4.87 -1.50 3.23
CA PHE A 69 -5.17 -0.07 3.21
C PHE A 69 -5.10 0.48 1.79
N ARG A 70 -6.10 1.26 1.42
CA ARG A 70 -6.17 1.88 0.10
C ARG A 70 -6.36 3.38 0.21
N ILE A 71 -5.39 4.15 -0.29
CA ILE A 71 -5.32 5.60 -0.15
C ILE A 71 -5.07 6.22 -1.52
N GLY A 72 -5.97 7.09 -1.96
CA GLY A 72 -5.85 7.79 -3.24
C GLY A 72 -6.14 9.28 -3.13
N HIS A 73 -5.59 10.08 -4.06
CA HIS A 73 -5.80 11.52 -4.15
C HIS A 73 -5.55 12.25 -2.82
N ALA A 74 -4.40 12.02 -2.20
CA ALA A 74 -4.14 12.53 -0.85
C ALA A 74 -2.78 13.22 -0.72
N THR A 75 -2.66 14.07 0.28
CA THR A 75 -1.40 14.67 0.70
C THR A 75 -1.19 14.61 2.21
N ASN A 76 0.08 14.62 2.64
CA ASN A 76 0.48 14.52 4.06
C ASN A 76 -0.11 13.28 4.73
N VAL A 77 0.35 12.10 4.30
CA VAL A 77 -0.08 10.79 4.79
C VAL A 77 1.04 10.14 5.59
N THR A 78 0.75 9.70 6.79
CA THR A 78 1.69 8.92 7.62
C THR A 78 1.07 7.58 7.99
N VAL A 79 1.79 6.49 7.72
CA VAL A 79 1.45 5.15 8.20
C VAL A 79 2.65 4.66 9.02
N LYS A 80 2.47 4.49 10.32
CA LYS A 80 3.57 4.13 11.20
C LYS A 80 3.21 3.08 12.25
N ASN A 81 4.20 2.28 12.64
CA ASN A 81 4.08 1.27 13.70
C ASN A 81 2.96 0.24 13.47
N VAL A 82 2.53 0.07 12.23
CA VAL A 82 1.42 -0.83 11.87
C VAL A 82 1.96 -2.23 11.56
N THR A 83 1.32 -3.25 12.10
CA THR A 83 1.57 -4.64 11.71
C THR A 83 0.48 -5.11 10.76
N PHE A 84 0.87 -5.44 9.53
CA PHE A 84 -0.01 -6.01 8.51
C PHE A 84 0.20 -7.52 8.39
N LEU A 85 -0.87 -8.30 8.44
CA LEU A 85 -0.82 -9.75 8.40
C LEU A 85 -1.66 -10.34 7.26
N ASN A 86 -1.17 -11.49 6.73
CA ASN A 86 -1.96 -12.48 5.99
C ASN A 86 -2.64 -11.97 4.71
N ASN A 87 -1.85 -11.44 3.77
CA ASN A 87 -2.37 -10.91 2.49
C ASN A 87 -2.92 -12.01 1.56
N LEU A 88 -3.98 -11.69 0.82
CA LEU A 88 -4.54 -12.52 -0.24
C LEU A 88 -4.39 -11.85 -1.62
N LYS A 89 -3.39 -12.25 -2.40
CA LYS A 89 -3.25 -11.93 -3.84
C LYS A 89 -3.28 -10.43 -4.18
N SER A 90 -2.90 -9.54 -3.27
CA SER A 90 -2.93 -8.11 -3.50
C SER A 90 -1.88 -7.39 -2.63
N HIS A 91 -2.15 -6.18 -2.19
CA HIS A 91 -1.22 -5.32 -1.44
C HIS A 91 -1.68 -5.15 0.00
N PHE A 92 -0.75 -4.97 0.93
CA PHE A 92 -1.10 -4.52 2.27
C PHE A 92 -1.41 -3.02 2.28
N LEU A 93 -0.62 -2.23 1.55
CA LEU A 93 -0.78 -0.79 1.42
C LEU A 93 -0.68 -0.40 -0.05
N GLU A 94 -1.72 0.19 -0.61
CA GLU A 94 -1.77 0.70 -1.98
C GLU A 94 -2.02 2.21 -1.98
N LEU A 95 -1.10 2.95 -2.60
CA LEU A 95 -1.12 4.39 -2.70
C LEU A 95 -1.19 4.81 -4.17
N ALA A 96 -2.10 5.71 -4.54
CA ALA A 96 -2.16 6.27 -5.89
C ALA A 96 -2.51 7.76 -5.85
N GLY A 97 -1.74 8.58 -6.58
CA GLY A 97 -1.92 10.02 -6.51
C GLY A 97 -1.73 10.57 -5.09
N VAL A 98 -0.69 10.11 -4.40
CA VAL A 98 -0.38 10.55 -3.03
C VAL A 98 0.91 11.35 -3.02
N LYS A 99 0.88 12.49 -2.35
CA LYS A 99 2.04 13.38 -2.18
C LYS A 99 2.39 13.55 -0.71
N ASN A 100 3.69 13.63 -0.41
CA ASN A 100 4.21 13.79 0.95
C ASN A 100 3.71 12.67 1.88
N ALA A 101 4.15 11.45 1.64
CA ALA A 101 3.81 10.34 2.52
C ALA A 101 5.03 9.72 3.18
N GLU A 102 4.84 9.26 4.41
CA GLU A 102 5.84 8.49 5.16
C GLU A 102 5.24 7.16 5.65
N ILE A 103 5.93 6.06 5.34
CA ILE A 103 5.62 4.71 5.82
C ILE A 103 6.82 4.25 6.64
N THR A 104 6.67 4.14 7.97
CA THR A 104 7.80 3.91 8.86
C THR A 104 7.49 2.99 10.03
N GLY A 105 8.46 2.15 10.43
CA GLY A 105 8.33 1.25 11.58
C GLY A 105 7.23 0.19 11.44
N CYS A 106 6.78 -0.09 10.22
CA CYS A 106 5.74 -1.07 9.96
C CYS A 106 6.29 -2.47 9.76
N THR A 107 5.48 -3.47 10.06
CA THR A 107 5.77 -4.88 9.78
C THR A 107 4.75 -5.42 8.78
N PHE A 108 5.23 -6.05 7.71
CA PHE A 108 4.43 -6.72 6.70
C PHE A 108 4.75 -8.21 6.74
N ARG A 109 3.78 -9.08 7.06
CA ARG A 109 4.03 -10.50 7.23
C ARG A 109 2.90 -11.38 6.75
N GLY A 110 3.27 -12.47 6.06
CA GLY A 110 2.37 -13.53 5.63
C GLY A 110 1.60 -13.22 4.35
N TYR A 111 1.47 -14.22 3.51
CA TYR A 111 0.68 -14.18 2.27
C TYR A 111 0.13 -15.57 1.96
N TRP A 112 -0.91 -15.65 1.15
CA TRP A 112 -1.44 -16.92 0.67
C TRP A 112 -0.45 -17.60 -0.30
N LYS A 113 0.20 -18.70 0.16
CA LYS A 113 1.36 -19.31 -0.51
C LYS A 113 1.03 -20.05 -1.80
N GLU A 114 -0.20 -20.46 -2.01
CA GLU A 114 -0.66 -21.14 -3.23
C GLU A 114 -0.73 -20.18 -4.43
N PHE A 115 -0.63 -18.89 -4.20
CA PHE A 115 -0.63 -17.91 -5.26
C PHE A 115 0.69 -17.93 -6.05
N THR A 116 0.58 -18.09 -7.37
CA THR A 116 1.72 -18.16 -8.29
C THR A 116 1.83 -16.97 -9.24
N GLY A 117 0.86 -16.06 -9.22
CA GLY A 117 0.83 -14.88 -10.08
C GLY A 117 1.90 -13.84 -9.76
N GLY A 118 1.82 -12.67 -10.37
CA GLY A 118 2.72 -11.52 -10.15
C GLY A 118 1.99 -10.31 -9.55
N GLY A 119 2.77 -9.28 -9.16
CA GLY A 119 2.19 -7.99 -8.75
C GLY A 119 1.54 -8.00 -7.37
N GLN A 120 2.27 -8.43 -6.35
CA GLN A 120 1.84 -8.41 -4.95
C GLN A 120 2.91 -7.79 -4.07
N GLU A 121 3.26 -6.57 -4.37
CA GLU A 121 4.09 -5.78 -3.49
C GLU A 121 3.31 -5.47 -2.20
N CYS A 122 3.98 -5.59 -1.06
CA CYS A 122 3.38 -5.20 0.23
C CYS A 122 2.98 -3.71 0.20
N ILE A 123 3.90 -2.86 -0.28
CA ILE A 123 3.65 -1.45 -0.53
C ILE A 123 3.66 -1.22 -2.03
N GLN A 124 2.51 -0.81 -2.55
CA GLN A 124 2.30 -0.52 -3.96
C GLN A 124 2.15 0.98 -4.18
N LEU A 125 3.01 1.56 -5.03
CA LEU A 125 2.87 2.93 -5.50
C LEU A 125 2.29 2.90 -6.91
N ASP A 126 1.16 3.57 -7.12
CA ASP A 126 0.42 3.53 -8.38
C ASP A 126 -0.03 4.90 -8.88
N ALA A 127 -0.65 4.91 -10.03
CA ALA A 127 -1.30 6.08 -10.63
C ALA A 127 -2.82 5.95 -10.55
N CYS A 128 -3.51 7.07 -10.41
CA CYS A 128 -4.97 7.13 -10.41
C CYS A 128 -5.53 6.87 -11.80
N MET A 129 -5.68 5.60 -12.16
CA MET A 129 -6.17 5.12 -13.45
C MET A 129 -7.21 4.00 -13.32
N PRO A 130 -8.15 3.84 -14.28
CA PRO A 130 -9.28 2.90 -14.14
C PRO A 130 -8.88 1.44 -13.90
N ARG A 131 -7.81 0.97 -14.56
CA ARG A 131 -7.38 -0.43 -14.50
C ARG A 131 -6.41 -0.72 -13.37
N ILE A 132 -5.79 0.31 -12.83
CA ILE A 132 -4.70 0.22 -11.85
C ILE A 132 -5.24 0.48 -10.46
N PHE A 133 -5.97 1.57 -10.30
CA PHE A 133 -6.54 2.00 -9.04
C PHE A 133 -8.05 2.27 -9.16
N PRO A 134 -8.86 1.24 -9.43
CA PRO A 134 -10.28 1.40 -9.66
C PRO A 134 -11.02 1.90 -8.42
N GLY A 135 -12.09 2.67 -8.64
CA GLY A 135 -12.95 3.17 -7.58
C GLY A 135 -12.42 4.43 -6.87
N TYR A 136 -11.48 5.16 -7.46
CA TYR A 136 -11.00 6.48 -6.97
C TYR A 136 -11.01 7.49 -8.12
N LEU A 137 -12.11 8.21 -8.23
CA LEU A 137 -12.28 9.26 -9.24
C LEU A 137 -11.70 10.61 -8.76
N PRO A 138 -11.25 11.49 -9.69
CA PRO A 138 -11.13 11.26 -11.12
C PRO A 138 -9.93 10.39 -11.49
N TYR A 139 -10.00 9.73 -12.64
CA TYR A 139 -8.85 9.01 -13.20
C TYR A 139 -7.98 9.96 -14.01
N ASP A 140 -7.24 10.81 -13.31
CA ASP A 140 -6.44 11.91 -13.89
C ASP A 140 -4.97 11.54 -14.12
N GLY A 141 -4.60 10.31 -13.85
CA GLY A 141 -3.22 9.83 -13.97
C GLY A 141 -2.27 10.41 -12.92
N SER A 142 -2.76 10.91 -11.80
CA SER A 142 -1.91 11.39 -10.70
C SER A 142 -1.10 10.24 -10.14
N VAL A 143 0.21 10.46 -9.99
CA VAL A 143 1.21 9.49 -9.49
C VAL A 143 1.60 9.81 -8.04
N CYS A 144 2.37 8.92 -7.41
CA CYS A 144 2.93 9.20 -6.09
C CYS A 144 4.19 10.09 -6.20
N GLU A 145 4.34 11.04 -5.25
CA GLU A 145 5.44 12.01 -5.20
C GLU A 145 5.85 12.31 -3.75
N ASN A 146 7.15 12.47 -3.50
CA ASN A 146 7.71 12.73 -2.17
C ASN A 146 7.32 11.64 -1.15
N ILE A 147 7.70 10.41 -1.43
CA ILE A 147 7.36 9.24 -0.57
C ILE A 147 8.61 8.77 0.16
N VAL A 148 8.49 8.58 1.45
CA VAL A 148 9.53 7.98 2.31
C VAL A 148 9.04 6.64 2.86
N ILE A 149 9.78 5.57 2.57
CA ILE A 149 9.52 4.22 3.07
C ILE A 149 10.77 3.77 3.82
N LYS A 150 10.71 3.80 5.15
CA LYS A 150 11.90 3.55 5.97
C LYS A 150 11.61 2.74 7.23
N ASP A 151 12.64 2.08 7.74
CA ASP A 151 12.60 1.37 9.03
C ASP A 151 11.50 0.29 9.10
N ASN A 152 11.11 -0.29 7.96
CA ASN A 152 10.07 -1.32 7.90
C ASN A 152 10.66 -2.72 7.80
N THR A 153 9.89 -3.72 8.26
CA THR A 153 10.21 -5.13 8.14
C THR A 153 9.22 -5.84 7.22
N PHE A 154 9.77 -6.58 6.25
CA PHE A 154 9.03 -7.43 5.32
C PHE A 154 9.46 -8.88 5.55
N GLU A 155 8.56 -9.73 6.00
CA GLU A 155 8.86 -11.09 6.42
C GLU A 155 7.83 -12.10 5.89
N ASP A 156 8.31 -13.17 5.27
CA ASP A 156 7.43 -14.20 4.68
C ASP A 156 6.36 -13.60 3.76
N VAL A 157 6.75 -12.71 2.85
CA VAL A 157 5.84 -12.04 1.92
C VAL A 157 6.17 -12.35 0.47
N PHE A 158 5.25 -12.03 -0.43
CA PHE A 158 5.43 -12.32 -1.85
C PHE A 158 6.47 -11.38 -2.50
N ALA A 159 6.30 -10.07 -2.36
CA ALA A 159 7.22 -9.03 -2.79
C ALA A 159 7.15 -7.83 -1.84
N GLY A 160 8.20 -7.02 -1.78
CA GLY A 160 8.29 -5.90 -0.85
C GLY A 160 7.63 -4.63 -1.34
N ILE A 161 8.38 -3.77 -2.02
CA ILE A 161 7.98 -2.41 -2.44
C ILE A 161 8.06 -2.30 -3.96
N GLY A 162 7.08 -1.67 -4.60
CA GLY A 162 7.17 -1.43 -6.03
C GLY A 162 5.97 -0.74 -6.66
N SER A 163 5.98 -0.76 -7.99
CA SER A 163 4.87 -0.32 -8.84
C SER A 163 4.77 -1.25 -10.06
N HIS A 164 3.62 -1.37 -10.65
CA HIS A 164 3.43 -2.07 -11.92
C HIS A 164 2.71 -1.26 -12.98
N SER A 165 2.55 0.01 -12.77
CA SER A 165 2.07 0.94 -13.78
C SER A 165 3.19 1.89 -14.22
N MET A 166 3.17 2.25 -15.49
CA MET A 166 4.09 3.20 -16.07
C MET A 166 3.32 4.30 -16.80
N MET A 167 3.55 5.53 -16.39
CA MET A 167 3.03 6.72 -17.04
C MET A 167 4.19 7.45 -17.73
N PHE A 168 4.23 7.47 -19.05
CA PHE A 168 5.37 7.98 -19.83
C PHE A 168 5.80 9.38 -19.41
N ASP A 169 4.85 10.28 -19.21
CA ASP A 169 5.13 11.68 -18.90
C ASP A 169 5.03 12.02 -17.41
N LYS A 170 4.71 11.04 -16.57
CA LYS A 170 4.48 11.24 -15.14
C LYS A 170 5.17 10.14 -14.31
N PRO A 171 6.50 10.19 -14.14
CA PRO A 171 7.18 9.24 -13.26
C PRO A 171 6.81 9.47 -11.80
N TYR A 172 6.91 8.41 -10.99
CA TYR A 172 6.88 8.54 -9.53
C TYR A 172 8.15 9.27 -9.10
N LYS A 173 8.03 10.38 -8.36
CA LYS A 173 9.15 11.28 -8.11
C LYS A 173 9.53 11.37 -6.64
N ASN A 174 10.82 11.55 -6.43
CA ASN A 174 11.38 11.84 -5.12
C ASN A 174 10.98 10.78 -4.09
N ILE A 175 11.36 9.53 -4.38
CA ILE A 175 11.06 8.38 -3.53
C ILE A 175 12.31 7.99 -2.74
N THR A 176 12.18 7.85 -1.43
CA THR A 176 13.27 7.35 -0.57
C THR A 176 12.86 6.01 0.03
N ILE A 177 13.69 4.97 -0.18
CA ILE A 177 13.52 3.64 0.39
C ILE A 177 14.78 3.31 1.17
N SER A 178 14.72 3.37 2.50
CA SER A 178 15.90 3.27 3.33
C SER A 178 15.69 2.48 4.62
N ASN A 179 16.75 1.79 5.06
CA ASN A 179 16.78 1.09 6.33
C ASN A 179 15.63 0.08 6.51
N ASN A 180 15.15 -0.52 5.43
CA ASN A 180 14.15 -1.57 5.49
C ASN A 180 14.82 -2.95 5.55
N ARG A 181 14.19 -3.89 6.23
CA ARG A 181 14.62 -5.28 6.32
C ARG A 181 13.69 -6.18 5.52
N PHE A 182 14.26 -6.95 4.59
CA PHE A 182 13.54 -7.92 3.78
C PHE A 182 14.03 -9.34 4.13
N ASN A 183 13.12 -10.21 4.54
CA ASN A 183 13.43 -11.57 4.95
C ASN A 183 12.44 -12.55 4.34
N ASN A 184 12.96 -13.61 3.69
CA ASN A 184 12.17 -14.68 3.08
C ASN A 184 11.05 -14.21 2.14
N LEU A 185 11.43 -13.41 1.13
CA LEU A 185 10.51 -12.99 0.09
C LEU A 185 10.47 -14.02 -1.05
N LYS A 186 9.28 -14.31 -1.58
CA LYS A 186 9.12 -15.21 -2.72
C LYS A 186 9.67 -14.62 -4.01
N LYS A 187 9.60 -13.30 -4.15
CA LYS A 187 10.09 -12.56 -5.32
C LYS A 187 11.02 -11.44 -4.91
N ARG A 188 10.90 -10.29 -5.50
CA ARG A 188 11.78 -9.14 -5.34
C ARG A 188 11.49 -8.32 -4.08
N ALA A 189 12.52 -7.76 -3.48
CA ALA A 189 12.38 -6.84 -2.38
C ALA A 189 11.89 -5.46 -2.86
N ILE A 190 12.50 -4.90 -3.91
CA ILE A 190 12.19 -3.57 -4.42
C ILE A 190 12.11 -3.59 -5.96
N TRP A 191 11.14 -2.92 -6.53
CA TRP A 191 10.97 -2.73 -7.96
C TRP A 191 10.61 -1.30 -8.32
N CYS A 192 11.61 -0.52 -8.69
CA CYS A 192 11.48 0.88 -9.07
C CYS A 192 11.05 1.04 -10.55
N LEU A 193 9.85 0.62 -10.89
CA LEU A 193 9.30 0.84 -12.23
C LEU A 193 8.78 2.27 -12.36
N ASN A 194 9.32 3.01 -13.33
CA ASN A 194 8.94 4.39 -13.62
C ASN A 194 9.25 5.40 -12.48
N TYR A 195 10.30 5.14 -11.69
CA TYR A 195 10.73 6.04 -10.62
C TYR A 195 11.79 7.02 -11.13
N GLN A 196 11.74 8.25 -10.65
CA GLN A 196 12.69 9.33 -10.91
C GLN A 196 13.10 9.98 -9.57
N ASP A 197 14.34 10.48 -9.51
CA ASP A 197 14.89 11.15 -8.32
C ASP A 197 14.72 10.29 -7.06
N THR A 198 15.14 9.02 -7.17
CA THR A 198 14.89 8.00 -6.16
C THR A 198 16.17 7.59 -5.45
N VAL A 199 16.12 7.48 -4.14
CA VAL A 199 17.20 6.99 -3.29
C VAL A 199 16.81 5.66 -2.66
N VAL A 200 17.62 4.62 -2.93
CA VAL A 200 17.49 3.31 -2.28
C VAL A 200 18.80 3.02 -1.52
N THR A 201 18.76 3.00 -0.21
CA THR A 201 19.97 2.92 0.60
C THR A 201 19.77 2.19 1.94
N VAL A 202 20.84 1.59 2.46
CA VAL A 202 20.89 0.95 3.80
C VAL A 202 19.81 -0.12 4.03
N ASN A 203 19.26 -0.73 2.97
CA ASN A 203 18.32 -1.83 3.11
C ASN A 203 19.07 -3.16 3.27
N THR A 204 18.53 -4.07 4.07
CA THR A 204 19.08 -5.43 4.28
C THR A 204 18.16 -6.49 3.68
N MET A 205 18.76 -7.52 3.05
CA MET A 205 18.05 -8.61 2.37
C MET A 205 18.55 -9.96 2.84
#